data_ebfd3717de787e47eb6bf375ad3f049a
#
_entry.id   ebfd3717de787e47eb6bf375ad3f049a
#
_cell.length_a   1.000
_cell.length_b   1.000
_cell.length_c   1.000
_cell.angle_alpha   90.00
_cell.angle_beta   90.00
_cell.angle_gamma   90.00
#
_symmetry.space_group_name_H-M   'P 1'
#
loop_
_entity.id
_entity.type
_entity.pdbx_description
1 polymer ?
#
loop_
_entity_poly.entity_id
_entity_poly.type
_entity_poly.pdbx_seq_one_letter_code
_entity_poly.pdbx_strand_id
1 'polypeptide(L)'
;MENVFLFSIDDAKAKSGIAIQKGCELETLLPFIRDEIQVENLRNFYPDGQCHILAVQERGDNLSIWDIMAEGDLVLGYQGRSIAYASYVLMKTDNPSLAAMLWSKLADEPFRRICFTDKPHAGEVPIVHQMLMYLEQDCMNFTKLRSGKRDNILRDYGSFEIFVRLGLGYDFPFNLRHTE
;
A
#
# COMPACT_ATOMS: atom_id res chain seq x y z
N MET A 1 -11.76 -6.28 9.74
CA MET A 1 -10.55 -6.91 10.37
C MET A 1 -9.38 -6.51 9.49
N GLU A 2 -8.49 -5.71 10.04
CA GLU A 2 -7.34 -5.17 9.31
C GLU A 2 -6.32 -6.26 8.96
N ASN A 3 -5.76 -6.18 7.76
CA ASN A 3 -4.75 -7.10 7.24
C ASN A 3 -3.45 -6.35 6.96
N VAL A 4 -2.39 -7.11 6.72
CA VAL A 4 -1.11 -6.59 6.25
C VAL A 4 -0.78 -7.24 4.91
N PHE A 5 -0.48 -6.41 3.92
CA PHE A 5 -0.07 -6.84 2.59
C PHE A 5 1.38 -6.48 2.34
N LEU A 6 2.09 -7.37 1.68
CA LEU A 6 3.52 -7.28 1.42
C LEU A 6 3.76 -7.27 -0.08
N PHE A 7 4.70 -6.48 -0.55
CA PHE A 7 5.12 -6.48 -1.94
C PHE A 7 6.59 -6.07 -2.09
N SER A 8 7.24 -6.50 -3.16
CA SER A 8 8.60 -6.07 -3.50
C SER A 8 8.57 -4.76 -4.29
N ILE A 9 9.50 -3.85 -3.98
CA ILE A 9 9.73 -2.60 -4.73
C ILE A 9 11.07 -2.60 -5.48
N ASP A 10 11.81 -3.70 -5.46
CA ASP A 10 13.20 -3.79 -5.93
C ASP A 10 13.37 -3.67 -7.45
N ASP A 11 12.30 -3.68 -8.25
CA ASP A 11 12.43 -3.51 -9.69
C ASP A 11 11.16 -2.93 -10.32
N ALA A 12 11.32 -1.98 -11.25
CA ALA A 12 10.24 -1.50 -12.11
C ALA A 12 9.66 -2.59 -13.04
N LYS A 13 10.36 -3.71 -13.17
CA LYS A 13 9.90 -4.98 -13.74
C LYS A 13 9.44 -5.94 -12.66
N ALA A 14 9.02 -5.38 -11.53
CA ALA A 14 8.79 -6.10 -10.29
C ALA A 14 8.03 -7.40 -10.51
N LYS A 15 8.64 -8.48 -10.11
CA LYS A 15 8.01 -9.80 -10.07
C LYS A 15 6.71 -9.79 -9.26
N SER A 16 6.55 -8.84 -8.35
CA SER A 16 5.33 -8.61 -7.57
C SER A 16 4.13 -8.12 -8.39
N GLY A 17 4.35 -7.50 -9.57
CA GLY A 17 3.28 -6.86 -10.33
C GLY A 17 2.63 -5.66 -9.64
N ILE A 18 3.40 -4.97 -8.78
CA ILE A 18 2.99 -3.73 -8.10
C ILE A 18 3.78 -2.56 -8.66
N ALA A 19 3.10 -1.46 -8.94
CA ALA A 19 3.71 -0.16 -9.25
C ALA A 19 3.31 0.89 -8.22
N ILE A 20 4.25 1.78 -7.92
CA ILE A 20 4.05 2.87 -6.95
C ILE A 20 4.17 4.21 -7.65
N GLN A 21 3.23 5.10 -7.39
CA GLN A 21 3.29 6.52 -7.74
C GLN A 21 3.21 7.36 -6.47
N LYS A 22 4.27 8.10 -6.17
CA LYS A 22 4.37 8.95 -4.99
C LYS A 22 4.27 10.42 -5.39
N GLY A 23 3.47 11.22 -4.66
CA GLY A 23 3.36 12.66 -4.87
C GLY A 23 2.74 13.04 -6.23
N CYS A 24 1.73 12.30 -6.68
CA CYS A 24 0.98 12.64 -7.89
C CYS A 24 -0.06 13.71 -7.58
N GLU A 25 -0.15 14.75 -8.42
CA GLU A 25 -1.13 15.82 -8.23
C GLU A 25 -2.56 15.32 -8.41
N LEU A 26 -3.40 15.52 -7.40
CA LEU A 26 -4.79 15.07 -7.37
C LEU A 26 -5.58 15.58 -8.57
N GLU A 27 -5.48 16.87 -8.90
CA GLU A 27 -6.24 17.48 -10.00
C GLU A 27 -5.93 16.84 -11.36
N THR A 28 -4.76 16.22 -11.55
CA THR A 28 -4.44 15.48 -12.78
C THR A 28 -5.15 14.14 -12.86
N LEU A 29 -5.59 13.59 -11.73
CA LEU A 29 -6.26 12.30 -11.62
C LEU A 29 -7.78 12.41 -11.74
N LEU A 30 -8.36 13.49 -11.20
CA LEU A 30 -9.81 13.66 -11.10
C LEU A 30 -10.56 13.50 -12.44
N PRO A 31 -10.06 13.96 -13.60
CA PRO A 31 -10.73 13.74 -14.88
C PRO A 31 -10.96 12.27 -15.27
N PHE A 32 -10.21 11.35 -14.66
CA PHE A 32 -10.33 9.90 -14.90
C PHE A 32 -11.26 9.21 -13.90
N ILE A 33 -11.76 9.92 -12.87
CA ILE A 33 -12.62 9.39 -11.81
C ILE A 33 -14.03 9.90 -12.04
N ARG A 34 -14.95 8.98 -12.37
CA ARG A 34 -16.34 9.32 -12.74
C ARG A 34 -17.29 9.41 -11.55
N ASP A 35 -16.93 8.78 -10.45
CA ASP A 35 -17.75 8.74 -9.24
C ASP A 35 -17.50 9.99 -8.39
N GLU A 36 -18.51 10.83 -8.25
CA GLU A 36 -18.43 12.08 -7.49
C GLU A 36 -18.12 11.85 -6.01
N ILE A 37 -18.59 10.74 -5.43
CA ILE A 37 -18.29 10.39 -4.04
C ILE A 37 -16.80 10.05 -3.90
N GLN A 38 -16.23 9.32 -4.86
CA GLN A 38 -14.78 9.04 -4.86
C GLN A 38 -13.97 10.32 -5.02
N VAL A 39 -14.40 11.25 -5.86
CA VAL A 39 -13.75 12.56 -6.03
C VAL A 39 -13.75 13.35 -4.72
N GLU A 40 -14.89 13.40 -4.02
CA GLU A 40 -15.00 14.09 -2.73
C GLU A 40 -14.11 13.42 -1.67
N ASN A 41 -14.13 12.10 -1.57
CA ASN A 41 -13.28 11.35 -0.67
C ASN A 41 -11.79 11.62 -0.92
N LEU A 42 -11.36 11.63 -2.18
CA LEU A 42 -9.97 11.91 -2.52
C LEU A 42 -9.54 13.33 -2.13
N ARG A 43 -10.41 14.34 -2.32
CA ARG A 43 -10.13 15.71 -1.85
C ARG A 43 -10.00 15.79 -0.33
N ASN A 44 -10.79 14.98 0.39
CA ASN A 44 -10.71 14.90 1.84
C ASN A 44 -9.45 14.15 2.32
N PHE A 45 -9.05 13.09 1.63
CA PHE A 45 -7.84 12.33 1.96
C PHE A 45 -6.56 13.10 1.66
N TYR A 46 -6.56 13.92 0.61
CA TYR A 46 -5.38 14.65 0.14
C TYR A 46 -5.61 16.17 0.10
N PRO A 47 -5.73 16.81 1.27
CA PRO A 47 -5.99 18.26 1.35
C PRO A 47 -4.83 19.10 0.82
N ASP A 48 -3.62 18.53 0.73
CA ASP A 48 -2.43 19.14 0.13
C ASP A 48 -2.34 18.92 -1.40
N GLY A 49 -3.31 18.17 -1.96
CA GLY A 49 -3.37 17.85 -3.38
C GLY A 49 -2.37 16.79 -3.85
N GLN A 50 -1.61 16.14 -2.96
CA GLN A 50 -0.59 15.15 -3.32
C GLN A 50 -1.04 13.73 -3.00
N CYS A 51 -1.35 12.95 -4.04
CA CYS A 51 -1.81 11.57 -3.92
C CYS A 51 -0.64 10.57 -3.89
N HIS A 52 -0.86 9.48 -3.18
CA HIS A 52 0.01 8.31 -3.17
C HIS A 52 -0.78 7.10 -3.64
N ILE A 53 -0.24 6.38 -4.62
CA ILE A 53 -1.01 5.38 -5.36
C ILE A 53 -0.19 4.10 -5.52
N LEU A 54 -0.84 2.97 -5.30
CA LEU A 54 -0.36 1.65 -5.71
C LEU A 54 -1.22 1.14 -6.85
N ALA A 55 -0.61 0.51 -7.85
CA ALA A 55 -1.32 -0.23 -8.88
C ALA A 55 -0.92 -1.70 -8.87
N VAL A 56 -1.88 -2.55 -9.15
CA VAL A 56 -1.73 -4.01 -9.16
C VAL A 56 -2.01 -4.54 -10.56
N GLN A 57 -1.08 -5.35 -11.09
CA GLN A 57 -1.27 -6.08 -12.34
C GLN A 57 -2.17 -7.29 -12.15
N GLU A 58 -2.93 -7.63 -13.18
CA GLU A 58 -3.71 -8.87 -13.27
C GLU A 58 -2.80 -10.08 -13.54
N ARG A 59 -1.93 -10.39 -12.58
CA ARG A 59 -0.93 -11.46 -12.72
C ARG A 59 -1.00 -12.44 -11.55
N GLY A 60 -1.06 -13.74 -11.87
CA GLY A 60 -1.10 -14.79 -10.84
C GLY A 60 -2.24 -14.56 -9.83
N ASP A 61 -1.91 -14.60 -8.55
CA ASP A 61 -2.87 -14.43 -7.45
C ASP A 61 -3.14 -12.97 -7.07
N ASN A 62 -2.55 -12.00 -7.78
CA ASN A 62 -2.63 -10.58 -7.42
C ASN A 62 -4.07 -10.07 -7.33
N LEU A 63 -4.97 -10.52 -8.22
CA LEU A 63 -6.38 -10.12 -8.19
C LEU A 63 -7.08 -10.61 -6.93
N SER A 64 -6.91 -11.88 -6.59
CA SER A 64 -7.53 -12.45 -5.39
C SER A 64 -7.03 -11.78 -4.12
N ILE A 65 -5.73 -11.40 -4.09
CA ILE A 65 -5.14 -10.66 -2.97
C ILE A 65 -5.69 -9.23 -2.93
N TRP A 66 -5.79 -8.55 -4.09
CA TRP A 66 -6.37 -7.22 -4.17
C TRP A 66 -7.85 -7.21 -3.77
N ASP A 67 -8.63 -8.24 -4.14
CA ASP A 67 -10.05 -8.33 -3.82
C ASP A 67 -10.31 -8.38 -2.31
N ILE A 68 -9.44 -9.06 -1.54
CA ILE A 68 -9.55 -9.15 -0.08
C ILE A 68 -8.95 -7.95 0.67
N MET A 69 -8.18 -7.09 -0.01
CA MET A 69 -7.66 -5.85 0.56
C MET A 69 -8.82 -4.86 0.77
N ALA A 70 -8.79 -4.11 1.87
CA ALA A 70 -9.81 -3.14 2.25
C ALA A 70 -9.20 -1.82 2.75
N GLU A 71 -10.02 -0.80 2.89
CA GLU A 71 -9.64 0.43 3.56
C GLU A 71 -9.18 0.16 4.99
N GLY A 72 -8.13 0.85 5.43
CA GLY A 72 -7.47 0.64 6.71
C GLY A 72 -6.43 -0.48 6.75
N ASP A 73 -6.34 -1.32 5.70
CA ASP A 73 -5.29 -2.34 5.63
C ASP A 73 -3.90 -1.71 5.46
N LEU A 74 -2.90 -2.29 6.14
CA LEU A 74 -1.51 -1.88 6.03
C LEU A 74 -0.85 -2.53 4.82
N VAL A 75 -0.09 -1.74 4.05
CA VAL A 75 0.77 -2.23 2.97
C VAL A 75 2.23 -1.94 3.28
N LEU A 76 3.09 -2.95 3.15
CA LEU A 76 4.52 -2.88 3.39
C LEU A 76 5.29 -3.22 2.11
N GLY A 77 6.12 -2.29 1.65
CA GLY A 77 7.01 -2.49 0.51
C GLY A 77 8.40 -2.92 0.95
N TYR A 78 8.84 -4.06 0.43
CA TYR A 78 10.14 -4.65 0.68
C TYR A 78 11.15 -4.21 -0.37
N GLN A 79 12.34 -3.86 0.10
CA GLN A 79 13.53 -3.71 -0.72
C GLN A 79 14.61 -4.67 -0.17
N GLY A 80 14.81 -5.78 -0.89
CA GLY A 80 15.64 -6.86 -0.38
C GLY A 80 15.13 -7.38 0.97
N ARG A 81 15.96 -7.24 2.01
CA ARG A 81 15.65 -7.63 3.39
C ARG A 81 15.32 -6.43 4.30
N SER A 82 14.77 -5.40 3.72
CA SER A 82 14.38 -4.18 4.45
C SER A 82 12.94 -3.81 4.10
N ILE A 83 12.24 -3.16 5.03
CA ILE A 83 11.01 -2.43 4.73
C ILE A 83 11.41 -1.03 4.29
N ALA A 84 11.03 -0.63 3.09
CA ALA A 84 11.31 0.70 2.55
C ALA A 84 10.03 1.53 2.30
N TYR A 85 8.86 0.93 2.52
CA TYR A 85 7.57 1.56 2.32
C TYR A 85 6.57 1.01 3.33
N ALA A 86 5.86 1.90 4.02
CA ALA A 86 4.73 1.55 4.86
C ALA A 86 3.62 2.58 4.66
N SER A 87 2.39 2.13 4.41
CA SER A 87 1.26 3.00 4.12
C SER A 87 -0.06 2.27 4.36
N TYR A 88 -1.14 3.02 4.60
CA TYR A 88 -2.49 2.46 4.76
C TYR A 88 -3.33 2.67 3.50
N VAL A 89 -4.16 1.70 3.17
CA VAL A 89 -5.14 1.81 2.09
C VAL A 89 -6.25 2.77 2.49
N LEU A 90 -6.46 3.82 1.71
CA LEU A 90 -7.53 4.80 1.90
C LEU A 90 -8.74 4.50 1.01
N MET A 91 -8.50 4.06 -0.22
CA MET A 91 -9.55 3.76 -1.18
C MET A 91 -9.05 2.80 -2.26
N LYS A 92 -9.94 2.00 -2.81
CA LYS A 92 -9.66 1.11 -3.96
C LYS A 92 -10.55 1.46 -5.14
N THR A 93 -10.02 1.31 -6.36
CA THR A 93 -10.81 1.45 -7.58
C THR A 93 -10.29 0.55 -8.71
N ASP A 94 -11.21 0.02 -9.49
CA ASP A 94 -10.89 -0.63 -10.77
C ASP A 94 -11.04 0.42 -11.87
N ASN A 95 -9.91 1.01 -12.30
CA ASN A 95 -9.91 2.11 -13.24
C ASN A 95 -8.79 1.96 -14.29
N PRO A 96 -9.08 1.24 -15.40
CA PRO A 96 -8.10 1.04 -16.46
C PRO A 96 -7.60 2.33 -17.10
N SER A 97 -8.47 3.34 -17.22
CA SER A 97 -8.10 4.62 -17.83
C SER A 97 -7.09 5.40 -17.00
N LEU A 98 -7.32 5.46 -15.68
CA LEU A 98 -6.39 6.08 -14.74
C LEU A 98 -5.07 5.30 -14.70
N ALA A 99 -5.14 3.98 -14.64
CA ALA A 99 -3.95 3.13 -14.67
C ALA A 99 -3.13 3.30 -15.94
N ALA A 100 -3.78 3.36 -17.11
CA ALA A 100 -3.11 3.60 -18.37
C ALA A 100 -2.43 4.97 -18.43
N MET A 101 -3.06 6.01 -17.89
CA MET A 101 -2.47 7.34 -17.81
C MET A 101 -1.18 7.33 -16.97
N LEU A 102 -1.17 6.63 -15.84
CA LEU A 102 -0.04 6.62 -14.90
C LEU A 102 1.08 5.66 -15.34
N TRP A 103 0.75 4.50 -15.90
CA TRP A 103 1.71 3.40 -16.12
C TRP A 103 1.74 2.79 -17.52
N SER A 104 1.17 3.43 -18.54
CA SER A 104 1.12 2.90 -19.93
C SER A 104 2.48 2.53 -20.51
N LYS A 105 3.58 3.04 -19.97
CA LYS A 105 4.94 2.83 -20.47
C LYS A 105 5.74 1.79 -19.68
N LEU A 106 5.19 1.23 -18.61
CA LEU A 106 5.97 0.46 -17.64
C LEU A 106 5.84 -1.06 -17.74
N ALA A 107 4.84 -1.60 -18.44
CA ALA A 107 4.63 -3.04 -18.42
C ALA A 107 3.98 -3.57 -19.68
N ASP A 108 4.32 -4.82 -20.03
CA ASP A 108 3.68 -5.60 -21.10
C ASP A 108 2.22 -5.97 -20.73
N GLU A 109 1.95 -6.14 -19.43
CA GLU A 109 0.59 -6.36 -18.90
C GLU A 109 0.07 -5.09 -18.23
N PRO A 110 -1.17 -4.66 -18.56
CA PRO A 110 -1.70 -3.41 -18.07
C PRO A 110 -1.99 -3.47 -16.55
N PHE A 111 -1.65 -2.38 -15.88
CA PHE A 111 -2.18 -2.12 -14.56
C PHE A 111 -3.66 -1.71 -14.69
N ARG A 112 -4.45 -2.06 -13.70
CA ARG A 112 -5.89 -1.76 -13.69
C ARG A 112 -6.43 -1.49 -12.31
N ARG A 113 -6.00 -2.29 -11.34
CA ARG A 113 -6.41 -2.21 -9.95
C ARG A 113 -5.58 -1.16 -9.23
N ILE A 114 -6.24 -0.18 -8.65
CA ILE A 114 -5.60 0.99 -8.04
C ILE A 114 -6.01 1.07 -6.57
N CYS A 115 -5.01 1.27 -5.70
CA CYS A 115 -5.21 1.63 -4.30
C CYS A 115 -4.64 3.03 -4.06
N PHE A 116 -5.45 3.93 -3.56
CA PHE A 116 -5.00 5.19 -2.98
C PHE A 116 -4.58 4.92 -1.55
N THR A 117 -3.43 5.43 -1.16
CA THR A 117 -2.85 5.20 0.17
C THR A 117 -2.56 6.52 0.85
N ASP A 118 -2.44 6.51 2.17
CA ASP A 118 -1.91 7.68 2.87
C ASP A 118 -0.46 7.98 2.47
N LYS A 119 0.08 9.08 2.96
CA LYS A 119 1.47 9.44 2.70
C LYS A 119 2.40 8.36 3.23
N PRO A 120 3.16 7.68 2.36
CA PRO A 120 3.99 6.57 2.80
C PRO A 120 5.13 7.06 3.69
N HIS A 121 5.42 6.27 4.71
CA HIS A 121 6.67 6.40 5.44
C HIS A 121 7.79 5.88 4.55
N ALA A 122 8.77 6.73 4.32
CA ALA A 122 9.96 6.41 3.57
C ALA A 122 11.15 6.30 4.55
N GLY A 123 11.79 5.17 4.54
CA GLY A 123 12.96 4.89 5.36
C GLY A 123 13.28 3.41 5.26
N GLU A 124 14.56 3.07 5.19
CA GLU A 124 14.97 1.68 5.13
C GLU A 124 15.07 1.11 6.53
N VAL A 125 14.19 0.14 6.86
CA VAL A 125 14.18 -0.58 8.12
C VAL A 125 14.66 -2.01 7.86
N PRO A 126 15.90 -2.38 8.22
CA PRO A 126 16.41 -3.72 8.04
C PRO A 126 15.60 -4.74 8.84
N ILE A 127 15.24 -5.87 8.22
CA ILE A 127 14.55 -6.95 8.92
C ILE A 127 15.60 -7.77 9.68
N VAL A 128 15.67 -7.53 10.97
CA VAL A 128 16.54 -8.27 11.88
C VAL A 128 15.86 -9.54 12.39
N HIS A 129 16.64 -10.45 12.99
CA HIS A 129 16.14 -11.76 13.42
C HIS A 129 14.90 -11.68 14.33
N GLN A 130 14.86 -10.72 15.26
CA GLN A 130 13.73 -10.51 16.17
C GLN A 130 12.43 -10.14 15.46
N MET A 131 12.50 -9.55 14.26
CA MET A 131 11.32 -9.16 13.47
C MET A 131 10.72 -10.34 12.71
N LEU A 132 11.41 -11.47 12.59
CA LEU A 132 10.94 -12.63 11.82
C LEU A 132 9.71 -13.31 12.43
N MET A 133 9.40 -13.03 13.69
CA MET A 133 8.15 -13.46 14.30
C MET A 133 6.94 -12.66 13.83
N TYR A 134 7.16 -11.46 13.29
CA TYR A 134 6.13 -10.52 12.81
C TYR A 134 6.09 -10.41 11.28
N LEU A 135 7.26 -10.47 10.63
CA LEU A 135 7.43 -10.19 9.20
C LEU A 135 8.10 -11.37 8.48
N GLU A 136 7.95 -11.42 7.17
CA GLU A 136 8.75 -12.32 6.32
C GLU A 136 10.18 -11.75 6.22
N GLN A 137 11.16 -12.62 5.97
CA GLN A 137 12.56 -12.20 5.82
C GLN A 137 12.77 -11.40 4.53
N ASP A 138 12.04 -11.77 3.49
CA ASP A 138 12.00 -11.13 2.18
C ASP A 138 10.58 -11.25 1.58
N CYS A 139 10.33 -10.50 0.54
CA CYS A 139 9.08 -10.56 -0.20
C CYS A 139 9.37 -10.37 -1.69
N MET A 140 9.06 -11.38 -2.49
CA MET A 140 9.28 -11.37 -3.94
C MET A 140 8.00 -11.08 -4.73
N ASN A 141 6.84 -11.34 -4.14
CA ASN A 141 5.54 -11.24 -4.77
C ASN A 141 4.60 -10.36 -3.96
N PHE A 142 3.49 -9.95 -4.57
CA PHE A 142 2.38 -9.37 -3.81
C PHE A 142 1.69 -10.48 -3.02
N THR A 143 1.58 -10.32 -1.71
CA THR A 143 1.02 -11.34 -0.83
C THR A 143 0.41 -10.75 0.42
N LYS A 144 -0.47 -11.50 1.06
CA LYS A 144 -0.99 -11.19 2.39
C LYS A 144 -0.08 -11.81 3.47
N LEU A 145 0.21 -11.05 4.52
CA LEU A 145 0.94 -11.55 5.69
C LEU A 145 0.19 -12.74 6.32
N ARG A 146 0.92 -13.77 6.68
CA ARG A 146 0.37 -14.97 7.33
C ARG A 146 -0.33 -14.61 8.64
N SER A 147 -1.48 -15.26 8.89
CA SER A 147 -2.31 -14.97 10.06
C SER A 147 -1.54 -15.07 11.40
N GLY A 148 -0.70 -16.09 11.56
CA GLY A 148 0.10 -16.24 12.79
C GLY A 148 1.05 -15.07 13.04
N LYS A 149 1.66 -14.48 12.01
CA LYS A 149 2.51 -13.30 12.15
C LYS A 149 1.69 -12.05 12.44
N ARG A 150 0.56 -11.89 11.76
CA ARG A 150 -0.41 -10.83 12.04
C ARG A 150 -0.88 -10.88 13.51
N ASP A 151 -1.23 -12.05 13.99
CA ASP A 151 -1.71 -12.26 15.36
C ASP A 151 -0.61 -11.98 16.40
N ASN A 152 0.66 -12.28 16.07
CA ASN A 152 1.80 -11.88 16.89
C ASN A 152 1.92 -10.36 16.99
N ILE A 153 1.77 -9.62 15.87
CA ILE A 153 1.79 -8.15 15.89
C ILE A 153 0.69 -7.62 16.80
N LEU A 154 -0.55 -8.10 16.63
CA LEU A 154 -1.67 -7.62 17.43
C LEU A 154 -1.54 -7.98 18.92
N ARG A 155 -1.00 -9.15 19.24
CA ARG A 155 -0.75 -9.56 20.63
C ARG A 155 0.30 -8.69 21.32
N ASP A 156 1.41 -8.38 20.63
CA ASP A 156 2.58 -7.77 21.25
C ASP A 156 2.56 -6.23 21.18
N TYR A 157 1.91 -5.68 20.17
CA TYR A 157 1.79 -4.22 19.94
C TYR A 157 0.37 -3.68 20.10
N GLY A 158 -0.65 -4.52 20.12
CA GLY A 158 -2.05 -4.12 20.23
C GLY A 158 -2.68 -3.63 18.92
N SER A 159 -1.90 -2.98 18.03
CA SER A 159 -2.35 -2.52 16.71
C SER A 159 -1.22 -2.49 15.69
N PHE A 160 -1.58 -2.46 14.40
CA PHE A 160 -0.58 -2.28 13.34
C PHE A 160 0.07 -0.91 13.38
N GLU A 161 -0.66 0.11 13.79
CA GLU A 161 -0.15 1.45 13.95
C GLU A 161 0.97 1.52 14.98
N ILE A 162 0.78 0.93 16.15
CA ILE A 162 1.82 0.85 17.18
C ILE A 162 2.99 0.02 16.70
N PHE A 163 2.75 -1.08 15.99
CA PHE A 163 3.80 -1.89 15.39
C PHE A 163 4.64 -1.09 14.39
N VAL A 164 4.01 -0.35 13.48
CA VAL A 164 4.72 0.47 12.49
C VAL A 164 5.54 1.56 13.18
N ARG A 165 4.98 2.22 14.19
CA ARG A 165 5.68 3.27 14.93
C ARG A 165 6.82 2.74 15.80
N LEU A 166 6.58 1.74 16.63
CA LEU A 166 7.56 1.25 17.61
C LEU A 166 8.38 0.07 17.09
N GLY A 167 7.74 -0.85 16.37
CA GLY A 167 8.38 -2.04 15.84
C GLY A 167 9.24 -1.74 14.61
N LEU A 168 8.76 -0.88 13.70
CA LEU A 168 9.49 -0.45 12.52
C LEU A 168 10.22 0.89 12.71
N GLY A 169 9.95 1.62 13.79
CA GLY A 169 10.61 2.89 14.09
C GLY A 169 10.17 4.04 13.17
N TYR A 170 9.01 3.94 12.52
CA TYR A 170 8.46 5.02 11.75
C TYR A 170 7.66 5.96 12.63
N ASP A 171 8.03 7.25 12.68
CA ASP A 171 7.20 8.28 13.29
C ASP A 171 6.05 8.63 12.35
N PHE A 172 4.85 8.19 12.69
CA PHE A 172 3.65 8.65 12.03
C PHE A 172 3.22 10.00 12.59
N PRO A 173 3.04 11.04 11.80
CA PRO A 173 2.19 12.13 12.20
C PRO A 173 0.76 11.59 12.30
N PHE A 174 0.27 11.41 13.52
CA PHE A 174 -1.08 10.97 13.80
C PHE A 174 -2.09 11.97 13.22
N ASN A 175 -2.63 11.67 12.07
CA ASN A 175 -3.91 12.21 11.64
C ASN A 175 -4.98 11.15 11.86
N LEU A 176 -5.25 10.86 13.12
CA LEU A 176 -6.46 10.16 13.51
C LEU A 176 -7.67 11.02 13.14
N ARG A 177 -8.20 10.81 11.96
CA ARG A 177 -9.58 11.16 11.68
C ARG A 177 -10.45 10.01 12.16
N HIS A 178 -10.65 9.94 13.47
CA HIS A 178 -11.84 9.31 13.99
C HIS A 178 -12.99 10.27 13.70
N THR A 179 -13.70 9.99 12.63
CA THR A 179 -15.06 10.47 12.48
C THR A 179 -15.91 9.72 13.52
N GLU A 180 -16.36 10.46 14.55
CA GLU A 180 -17.50 10.07 15.36
C GLU A 180 -18.77 9.95 14.52
#